data_8399a07440297b16f42dec86b532da39
#
_entry.id   8399a07440297b16f42dec86b532da39
#
_cell.length_a   1.000
_cell.length_b   1.000
_cell.length_c   1.000
_cell.angle_alpha   90.00
_cell.angle_beta   90.00
_cell.angle_gamma   90.00
#
_symmetry.space_group_name_H-M   'P 1'
#
loop_
_entity.id
_entity.type
_entity.pdbx_description
1 polymer ?
#
loop_
_entity_poly.entity_id
_entity_poly.type
_entity_poly.pdbx_seq_one_letter_code
_entity_poly.pdbx_strand_id
1 'polypeptide(L)'
;DMSNWYVRRCRDRFWAKGMEQDKVNAYMTLYTALVTVCKAAAPMIPFMTEEIYQNIVRSVDASAKESIHLCDFPVYNAEQVDEKLEADMDLVLKIVVLGRACRNGAAIKNRQPIGQMYVKAEASLPDYDEAIILDELNVKNITFTDDVSNFTTYNFKPQLKTVGPKYGKLVGGIRNYLAAVDGNEAKAQLDSKGVLTFEVDGTPVELAEEDLLIEMVKQEGFVTEADNGVTVVLDTNLSEELLEEGFVREVVSKIQSMRKEAGFEVTDHITFSYKGSDKAADIIGRNEAAIAGDVLADEVKAGEVAGYEKEWNINGEKVTLGCLLYTSPSP
;
A
#
# COMPACT_ATOMS: atom_id res chain seq x y z
N ASP A 1 -2.58 2.07 15.52
CA ASP A 1 -3.13 1.08 14.57
C ASP A 1 -4.66 1.12 14.54
N MET A 2 -5.37 1.16 15.67
CA MET A 2 -6.84 1.15 15.71
C MET A 2 -7.48 2.19 14.76
N SER A 3 -7.05 3.46 14.76
CA SER A 3 -7.59 4.49 13.87
C SER A 3 -7.24 4.25 12.41
N ASN A 4 -5.95 4.02 12.12
CA ASN A 4 -5.45 3.94 10.75
C ASN A 4 -5.79 2.62 10.03
N TRP A 5 -6.00 1.55 10.79
CA TRP A 5 -6.36 0.25 10.26
C TRP A 5 -7.83 -0.07 10.51
N TYR A 6 -8.24 -0.29 11.75
CA TYR A 6 -9.59 -0.76 12.01
C TYR A 6 -10.67 0.27 11.60
N VAL A 7 -10.62 1.49 12.16
CA VAL A 7 -11.67 2.51 11.90
C VAL A 7 -11.73 2.87 10.41
N ARG A 8 -10.58 3.10 9.79
CA ARG A 8 -10.54 3.47 8.36
C ARG A 8 -11.08 2.35 7.46
N ARG A 9 -10.69 1.10 7.70
CA ARG A 9 -11.14 -0.04 6.90
C ARG A 9 -12.58 -0.43 7.14
N CYS A 10 -13.09 -0.22 8.36
CA CYS A 10 -14.49 -0.47 8.69
C CYS A 10 -15.43 0.70 8.33
N ARG A 11 -14.96 1.73 7.61
CA ARG A 11 -15.79 2.90 7.28
C ARG A 11 -17.11 2.52 6.62
N ASP A 12 -17.08 1.67 5.60
CA ASP A 12 -18.27 1.25 4.86
C ASP A 12 -19.25 0.47 5.75
N ARG A 13 -18.73 -0.33 6.68
CA ARG A 13 -19.53 -1.04 7.69
C ARG A 13 -20.21 -0.07 8.65
N PHE A 14 -19.51 0.96 9.12
CA PHE A 14 -20.06 1.98 10.01
C PHE A 14 -21.14 2.83 9.31
N TRP A 15 -20.99 3.09 8.02
CA TRP A 15 -21.89 3.95 7.26
C TRP A 15 -22.98 3.19 6.49
N ALA A 16 -22.97 1.86 6.51
CA ALA A 16 -24.01 1.03 5.91
C ALA A 16 -25.41 1.46 6.38
N LYS A 17 -26.40 1.37 5.52
CA LYS A 17 -27.80 1.68 5.88
C LYS A 17 -28.32 0.63 6.87
N GLY A 18 -29.14 1.06 7.83
CA GLY A 18 -29.72 0.18 8.84
C GLY A 18 -28.76 -0.18 9.97
N MET A 19 -29.15 -1.14 10.81
CA MET A 19 -28.37 -1.67 11.95
C MET A 19 -28.31 -3.20 11.87
N GLU A 20 -27.76 -3.69 10.79
CA GLU A 20 -27.53 -5.13 10.62
C GLU A 20 -26.44 -5.63 11.56
N GLN A 21 -26.42 -6.94 11.80
CA GLN A 21 -25.52 -7.57 12.77
C GLN A 21 -24.03 -7.23 12.52
N ASP A 22 -23.61 -7.15 11.26
CA ASP A 22 -22.23 -6.80 10.92
C ASP A 22 -21.85 -5.39 11.38
N LYS A 23 -22.74 -4.41 11.19
CA LYS A 23 -22.55 -3.04 11.68
C LYS A 23 -22.52 -2.99 13.21
N VAL A 24 -23.40 -3.73 13.87
CA VAL A 24 -23.40 -3.85 15.34
C VAL A 24 -22.07 -4.44 15.81
N ASN A 25 -21.60 -5.52 15.18
CA ASN A 25 -20.32 -6.13 15.52
C ASN A 25 -19.15 -5.15 15.35
N ALA A 26 -19.14 -4.37 14.27
CA ALA A 26 -18.10 -3.36 14.03
C ALA A 26 -18.08 -2.29 15.15
N TYR A 27 -19.24 -1.77 15.54
CA TYR A 27 -19.34 -0.81 16.64
C TYR A 27 -18.96 -1.43 17.99
N MET A 28 -19.42 -2.65 18.29
CA MET A 28 -19.12 -3.33 19.55
C MET A 28 -17.63 -3.64 19.69
N THR A 29 -16.97 -4.03 18.60
CA THR A 29 -15.51 -4.24 18.59
C THR A 29 -14.77 -2.94 18.90
N LEU A 30 -15.16 -1.83 18.23
CA LEU A 30 -14.57 -0.51 18.50
C LEU A 30 -14.82 -0.04 19.92
N TYR A 31 -16.05 -0.19 20.42
CA TYR A 31 -16.44 0.17 21.77
C TYR A 31 -15.61 -0.60 22.82
N THR A 32 -15.52 -1.92 22.67
CA THR A 32 -14.74 -2.77 23.59
C THR A 32 -13.27 -2.39 23.58
N ALA A 33 -12.67 -2.16 22.41
CA ALA A 33 -11.29 -1.74 22.29
C ALA A 33 -11.05 -0.38 22.96
N LEU A 34 -11.91 0.62 22.70
CA LEU A 34 -11.80 1.96 23.28
C LEU A 34 -11.93 1.92 24.81
N VAL A 35 -12.94 1.25 25.34
CA VAL A 35 -13.15 1.14 26.80
C VAL A 35 -11.99 0.44 27.48
N THR A 36 -11.47 -0.63 26.87
CA THR A 36 -10.33 -1.38 27.41
C THR A 36 -9.06 -0.53 27.43
N VAL A 37 -8.77 0.16 26.33
CA VAL A 37 -7.62 1.08 26.25
C VAL A 37 -7.77 2.22 27.26
N CYS A 38 -8.97 2.81 27.41
CA CYS A 38 -9.21 3.86 28.38
C CYS A 38 -8.99 3.38 29.84
N LYS A 39 -9.47 2.18 30.17
CA LYS A 39 -9.23 1.59 31.49
C LYS A 39 -7.74 1.35 31.78
N ALA A 40 -7.01 0.84 30.78
CA ALA A 40 -5.58 0.61 30.90
C ALA A 40 -4.78 1.92 31.02
N ALA A 41 -5.20 2.97 30.32
CA ALA A 41 -4.53 4.26 30.27
C ALA A 41 -4.95 5.22 31.40
N ALA A 42 -6.05 4.94 32.14
CA ALA A 42 -6.59 5.80 33.17
C ALA A 42 -5.56 6.26 34.21
N PRO A 43 -4.62 5.42 34.71
CA PRO A 43 -3.60 5.88 35.66
C PRO A 43 -2.63 6.91 35.07
N MET A 44 -2.46 6.97 33.73
CA MET A 44 -1.49 7.85 33.05
C MET A 44 -2.14 9.14 32.54
N ILE A 45 -3.36 9.05 32.02
CA ILE A 45 -4.10 10.17 31.41
C ILE A 45 -5.52 10.28 32.01
N PRO A 46 -5.64 10.54 33.31
CA PRO A 46 -6.87 10.37 34.08
C PRO A 46 -8.06 11.22 33.56
N PHE A 47 -7.82 12.46 33.15
CA PHE A 47 -8.91 13.35 32.73
C PHE A 47 -9.52 12.98 31.38
N MET A 48 -8.68 12.65 30.42
CA MET A 48 -9.16 12.27 29.07
C MET A 48 -9.92 10.95 29.13
N THR A 49 -9.39 9.96 29.85
CA THR A 49 -10.03 8.64 29.94
C THR A 49 -11.35 8.72 30.71
N GLU A 50 -11.44 9.58 31.75
CA GLU A 50 -12.68 9.85 32.43
C GLU A 50 -13.73 10.49 31.51
N GLU A 51 -13.34 11.51 30.73
CA GLU A 51 -14.25 12.18 29.79
C GLU A 51 -14.78 11.20 28.74
N ILE A 52 -13.90 10.36 28.17
CA ILE A 52 -14.31 9.32 27.21
C ILE A 52 -15.28 8.32 27.89
N TYR A 53 -14.97 7.87 29.11
CA TYR A 53 -15.80 6.93 29.85
C TYR A 53 -17.19 7.49 30.15
N GLN A 54 -17.29 8.73 30.57
CA GLN A 54 -18.57 9.39 30.81
C GLN A 54 -19.41 9.49 29.54
N ASN A 55 -18.77 9.80 28.40
CA ASN A 55 -19.46 9.97 27.11
C ASN A 55 -19.90 8.66 26.47
N ILE A 56 -19.10 7.58 26.54
CA ILE A 56 -19.40 6.33 25.81
C ILE A 56 -19.95 5.20 26.69
N VAL A 57 -19.71 5.23 27.99
CA VAL A 57 -20.20 4.19 28.92
C VAL A 57 -21.36 4.74 29.79
N ARG A 58 -21.11 5.77 30.59
CA ARG A 58 -22.10 6.29 31.55
C ARG A 58 -23.32 6.92 30.89
N SER A 59 -23.15 7.53 29.73
CA SER A 59 -24.28 8.09 28.94
C SER A 59 -25.27 7.03 28.49
N VAL A 60 -24.83 5.77 28.32
CA VAL A 60 -25.64 4.63 27.80
C VAL A 60 -26.07 3.71 28.94
N ASP A 61 -25.24 3.52 29.97
CA ASP A 61 -25.47 2.64 31.10
C ASP A 61 -25.28 3.38 32.41
N ALA A 62 -26.40 3.86 32.98
CA ALA A 62 -26.41 4.55 34.28
C ALA A 62 -26.01 3.63 35.44
N SER A 63 -26.05 2.30 35.28
CA SER A 63 -25.65 1.35 36.33
C SER A 63 -24.15 1.08 36.36
N ALA A 64 -23.39 1.49 35.32
CA ALA A 64 -21.94 1.39 35.31
C ALA A 64 -21.32 2.21 36.47
N LYS A 65 -20.08 1.89 36.86
CA LYS A 65 -19.37 2.61 37.94
C LYS A 65 -19.31 4.10 37.61
N GLU A 66 -19.43 4.96 38.64
CA GLU A 66 -19.51 6.42 38.48
C GLU A 66 -18.31 7.05 37.75
N SER A 67 -17.15 6.42 37.88
CA SER A 67 -15.89 6.88 37.29
C SER A 67 -15.09 5.70 36.75
N ILE A 68 -14.32 5.94 35.71
CA ILE A 68 -13.38 4.95 35.17
C ILE A 68 -12.35 4.52 36.22
N HIS A 69 -11.99 5.42 37.11
CA HIS A 69 -11.03 5.18 38.19
C HIS A 69 -11.54 4.23 39.28
N LEU A 70 -12.84 3.91 39.30
CA LEU A 70 -13.45 2.90 40.14
C LEU A 70 -13.53 1.54 39.41
N CYS A 71 -13.19 1.49 38.12
CA CYS A 71 -13.18 0.27 37.35
C CYS A 71 -11.93 -0.57 37.66
N ASP A 72 -12.07 -1.89 37.51
CA ASP A 72 -10.93 -2.79 37.56
C ASP A 72 -10.05 -2.62 36.36
N PHE A 73 -8.73 -2.82 36.53
CA PHE A 73 -7.79 -2.85 35.41
C PHE A 73 -8.14 -4.01 34.48
N PRO A 74 -7.99 -3.86 33.13
CA PRO A 74 -8.30 -4.91 32.19
C PRO A 74 -7.52 -6.20 32.48
N VAL A 75 -8.20 -7.33 32.43
CA VAL A 75 -7.60 -8.65 32.64
C VAL A 75 -7.45 -9.34 31.31
N TYR A 76 -6.31 -10.00 31.12
CA TYR A 76 -6.04 -10.82 29.95
C TYR A 76 -7.04 -12.00 29.87
N ASN A 77 -7.65 -12.16 28.72
CA ASN A 77 -8.56 -13.26 28.42
C ASN A 77 -7.98 -14.13 27.27
N ALA A 78 -7.40 -15.26 27.63
CA ALA A 78 -6.77 -16.17 26.65
C ALA A 78 -7.77 -16.73 25.61
N GLU A 79 -9.05 -16.82 25.94
CA GLU A 79 -10.08 -17.31 25.01
C GLU A 79 -10.36 -16.35 23.84
N GLN A 80 -9.96 -15.09 23.98
CA GLN A 80 -10.12 -14.05 22.96
C GLN A 80 -8.86 -13.83 22.11
N VAL A 81 -7.78 -14.55 22.39
CA VAL A 81 -6.53 -14.46 21.64
C VAL A 81 -6.50 -15.53 20.56
N ASP A 82 -6.33 -15.11 19.33
CA ASP A 82 -6.08 -15.96 18.18
C ASP A 82 -4.68 -15.69 17.66
N GLU A 83 -3.72 -16.50 18.14
CA GLU A 83 -2.29 -16.33 17.81
C GLU A 83 -2.04 -16.45 16.29
N LYS A 84 -2.85 -17.26 15.60
CA LYS A 84 -2.72 -17.39 14.14
C LYS A 84 -3.17 -16.12 13.44
N LEU A 85 -4.32 -15.58 13.82
CA LEU A 85 -4.83 -14.32 13.25
C LEU A 85 -3.87 -13.16 13.52
N GLU A 86 -3.29 -13.10 14.73
CA GLU A 86 -2.29 -12.08 15.06
C GLU A 86 -1.04 -12.21 14.16
N ALA A 87 -0.52 -13.42 13.98
CA ALA A 87 0.65 -13.68 13.13
C ALA A 87 0.35 -13.37 11.64
N ASP A 88 -0.83 -13.77 11.15
CA ASP A 88 -1.26 -13.46 9.79
C ASP A 88 -1.36 -11.93 9.58
N MET A 89 -1.95 -11.19 10.51
CA MET A 89 -2.03 -9.73 10.44
C MET A 89 -0.68 -9.04 10.55
N ASP A 90 0.24 -9.54 11.35
CA ASP A 90 1.62 -9.01 11.42
C ASP A 90 2.32 -9.18 10.07
N LEU A 91 2.12 -10.32 9.39
CA LEU A 91 2.63 -10.54 8.05
C LEU A 91 1.97 -9.60 7.03
N VAL A 92 0.65 -9.40 7.09
CA VAL A 92 -0.06 -8.41 6.26
C VAL A 92 0.53 -7.01 6.42
N LEU A 93 0.70 -6.56 7.67
CA LEU A 93 1.27 -5.25 7.98
C LEU A 93 2.66 -5.09 7.38
N LYS A 94 3.50 -6.11 7.52
CA LYS A 94 4.87 -6.15 6.99
C LYS A 94 4.89 -6.07 5.47
N ILE A 95 4.06 -6.87 4.78
CA ILE A 95 3.93 -6.86 3.33
C ILE A 95 3.46 -5.48 2.84
N VAL A 96 2.47 -4.86 3.52
CA VAL A 96 1.98 -3.53 3.16
C VAL A 96 3.05 -2.45 3.34
N VAL A 97 3.86 -2.52 4.39
CA VAL A 97 4.99 -1.58 4.60
C VAL A 97 6.01 -1.71 3.47
N LEU A 98 6.43 -2.94 3.15
CA LEU A 98 7.37 -3.20 2.06
C LEU A 98 6.80 -2.82 0.69
N GLY A 99 5.53 -3.12 0.44
CA GLY A 99 4.86 -2.73 -0.80
C GLY A 99 4.77 -1.21 -0.99
N ARG A 100 4.53 -0.47 0.09
CA ARG A 100 4.58 1.01 0.06
C ARG A 100 6.01 1.52 -0.20
N ALA A 101 7.02 0.87 0.38
CA ALA A 101 8.42 1.18 0.08
C ALA A 101 8.75 0.94 -1.39
N CYS A 102 8.29 -0.17 -1.98
CA CYS A 102 8.42 -0.45 -3.41
C CYS A 102 7.75 0.64 -4.26
N ARG A 103 6.51 1.06 -3.94
CA ARG A 103 5.81 2.14 -4.64
C ARG A 103 6.58 3.46 -4.58
N ASN A 104 7.09 3.82 -3.41
CA ASN A 104 7.88 5.03 -3.24
C ASN A 104 9.19 4.96 -4.04
N GLY A 105 9.87 3.82 -4.03
CA GLY A 105 11.08 3.58 -4.81
C GLY A 105 10.86 3.66 -6.32
N ALA A 106 9.68 3.27 -6.80
CA ALA A 106 9.25 3.38 -8.19
C ALA A 106 8.63 4.74 -8.54
N ALA A 107 8.45 5.65 -7.58
CA ALA A 107 7.71 6.91 -7.73
C ALA A 107 6.27 6.73 -8.25
N ILE A 108 5.63 5.60 -7.96
CA ILE A 108 4.25 5.28 -8.36
C ILE A 108 3.28 5.75 -7.28
N LYS A 109 2.37 6.64 -7.64
CA LYS A 109 1.34 7.15 -6.72
C LYS A 109 0.43 6.02 -6.22
N ASN A 110 -0.05 6.12 -4.97
CA ASN A 110 -0.94 5.10 -4.39
C ASN A 110 -2.26 4.90 -5.16
N ARG A 111 -2.75 5.92 -5.87
CA ARG A 111 -3.97 5.81 -6.70
C ARG A 111 -3.74 5.12 -8.03
N GLN A 112 -2.49 4.99 -8.48
CA GLN A 112 -2.17 4.25 -9.68
C GLN A 112 -2.26 2.75 -9.38
N PRO A 113 -3.20 2.00 -9.97
CA PRO A 113 -3.24 0.56 -9.79
C PRO A 113 -2.01 -0.11 -10.39
N ILE A 114 -1.58 -1.19 -9.75
CA ILE A 114 -0.51 -2.08 -10.24
C ILE A 114 -1.14 -3.42 -10.58
N GLY A 115 -0.73 -4.05 -11.68
CA GLY A 115 -1.31 -5.30 -12.16
C GLY A 115 -0.96 -6.48 -11.28
N GLN A 116 0.30 -6.60 -10.87
CA GLN A 116 0.82 -7.78 -10.20
C GLN A 116 1.83 -7.44 -9.11
N MET A 117 1.77 -8.18 -8.00
CA MET A 117 2.84 -8.26 -7.02
C MET A 117 3.19 -9.71 -6.71
N TYR A 118 4.43 -9.92 -6.28
CA TYR A 118 4.92 -11.21 -5.81
C TYR A 118 5.42 -11.06 -4.39
N VAL A 119 5.16 -12.06 -3.57
CA VAL A 119 5.58 -12.10 -2.17
C VAL A 119 6.29 -13.38 -1.88
N LYS A 120 7.49 -13.30 -1.32
CA LYS A 120 8.18 -14.42 -0.70
C LYS A 120 8.06 -14.27 0.81
N ALA A 121 7.46 -15.26 1.46
CA ALA A 121 7.33 -15.35 2.90
C ALA A 121 7.30 -16.82 3.32
N GLU A 122 7.57 -17.11 4.59
CA GLU A 122 7.53 -18.48 5.12
C GLU A 122 6.11 -19.06 5.17
N ALA A 123 5.08 -18.21 5.26
CA ALA A 123 3.69 -18.61 5.32
C ALA A 123 2.88 -17.96 4.18
N SER A 124 1.88 -18.68 3.68
CA SER A 124 0.82 -18.14 2.83
C SER A 124 -0.30 -17.57 3.70
N LEU A 125 -0.99 -16.57 3.19
CA LEU A 125 -2.11 -15.92 3.85
C LEU A 125 -3.45 -16.46 3.32
N PRO A 126 -4.52 -16.44 4.12
CA PRO A 126 -5.88 -16.68 3.63
C PRO A 126 -6.35 -15.57 2.67
N ASP A 127 -7.32 -15.88 1.80
CA ASP A 127 -7.83 -14.97 0.77
C ASP A 127 -8.29 -13.62 1.32
N TYR A 128 -8.87 -13.59 2.53
CA TYR A 128 -9.34 -12.33 3.14
C TYR A 128 -8.19 -11.43 3.58
N ASP A 129 -7.05 -11.97 3.98
CA ASP A 129 -5.84 -11.21 4.31
C ASP A 129 -5.14 -10.73 3.05
N GLU A 130 -5.11 -11.55 1.99
CA GLU A 130 -4.64 -11.13 0.66
C GLU A 130 -5.47 -9.95 0.13
N ALA A 131 -6.79 -9.99 0.28
CA ALA A 131 -7.68 -8.90 -0.12
C ALA A 131 -7.34 -7.58 0.62
N ILE A 132 -6.92 -7.66 1.90
CA ILE A 132 -6.43 -6.49 2.63
C ILE A 132 -5.19 -5.89 1.97
N ILE A 133 -4.22 -6.72 1.60
CA ILE A 133 -2.97 -6.28 0.97
C ILE A 133 -3.27 -5.65 -0.40
N LEU A 134 -4.10 -6.30 -1.22
CA LEU A 134 -4.49 -5.82 -2.54
C LEU A 134 -5.12 -4.42 -2.47
N ASP A 135 -6.04 -4.22 -1.53
CA ASP A 135 -6.72 -2.94 -1.31
C ASP A 135 -5.75 -1.85 -0.79
N GLU A 136 -4.95 -2.15 0.23
CA GLU A 136 -3.99 -1.20 0.82
C GLU A 136 -2.90 -0.74 -0.15
N LEU A 137 -2.48 -1.63 -1.03
CA LEU A 137 -1.44 -1.35 -2.01
C LEU A 137 -2.00 -0.99 -3.39
N ASN A 138 -3.33 -1.04 -3.59
CA ASN A 138 -3.97 -0.85 -4.89
C ASN A 138 -3.32 -1.71 -5.98
N VAL A 139 -3.27 -3.02 -5.74
CA VAL A 139 -2.72 -4.04 -6.64
C VAL A 139 -3.86 -4.97 -7.06
N LYS A 140 -3.86 -5.43 -8.30
CA LYS A 140 -4.93 -6.30 -8.83
C LYS A 140 -4.75 -7.75 -8.42
N ASN A 141 -3.50 -8.24 -8.41
CA ASN A 141 -3.18 -9.63 -8.13
C ASN A 141 -1.96 -9.75 -7.25
N ILE A 142 -1.98 -10.74 -6.36
CA ILE A 142 -0.84 -11.14 -5.53
C ILE A 142 -0.51 -12.61 -5.81
N THR A 143 0.76 -12.94 -5.82
CA THR A 143 1.25 -14.32 -5.95
C THR A 143 2.31 -14.57 -4.89
N PHE A 144 2.07 -15.55 -4.02
CA PHE A 144 3.09 -16.05 -3.11
C PHE A 144 4.01 -17.01 -3.85
N THR A 145 5.32 -16.84 -3.69
CA THR A 145 6.34 -17.64 -4.37
C THR A 145 7.56 -17.86 -3.48
N ASP A 146 8.15 -19.03 -3.55
CA ASP A 146 9.39 -19.33 -2.85
C ASP A 146 10.63 -18.79 -3.59
N ASP A 147 10.48 -18.48 -4.88
CA ASP A 147 11.56 -18.00 -5.72
C ASP A 147 11.28 -16.60 -6.28
N VAL A 148 12.10 -15.65 -5.90
CA VAL A 148 12.12 -14.27 -6.40
C VAL A 148 13.37 -13.97 -7.25
N SER A 149 14.16 -14.99 -7.59
CA SER A 149 15.38 -14.83 -8.38
C SER A 149 15.14 -14.25 -9.77
N ASN A 150 13.95 -14.50 -10.33
CA ASN A 150 13.54 -13.96 -11.62
C ASN A 150 13.31 -12.44 -11.63
N PHE A 151 13.26 -11.79 -10.46
CA PHE A 151 13.00 -10.36 -10.32
C PHE A 151 14.21 -9.57 -9.82
N THR A 152 15.30 -10.28 -9.50
CA THR A 152 16.54 -9.71 -9.00
C THR A 152 17.70 -10.28 -9.80
N THR A 153 18.64 -9.43 -10.18
CA THR A 153 19.90 -9.82 -10.79
C THR A 153 21.02 -9.38 -9.87
N TYR A 154 22.08 -10.20 -9.77
CA TYR A 154 23.26 -9.86 -8.98
C TYR A 154 24.37 -9.39 -9.88
N ASN A 155 24.98 -8.26 -9.57
CA ASN A 155 26.23 -7.81 -10.17
C ASN A 155 27.38 -8.11 -9.23
N PHE A 156 28.42 -8.73 -9.78
CA PHE A 156 29.61 -9.08 -9.06
C PHE A 156 30.76 -8.17 -9.46
N LYS A 157 31.48 -7.65 -8.46
CA LYS A 157 32.74 -6.92 -8.66
C LYS A 157 33.83 -7.56 -7.79
N PRO A 158 35.08 -7.68 -8.27
CA PRO A 158 36.14 -8.23 -7.44
C PRO A 158 36.48 -7.27 -6.30
N GLN A 159 36.62 -7.77 -5.07
CA GLN A 159 37.18 -7.04 -3.95
C GLN A 159 38.69 -6.95 -4.13
N LEU A 160 39.17 -5.79 -4.58
CA LEU A 160 40.58 -5.62 -4.98
C LEU A 160 41.56 -5.84 -3.84
N LYS A 161 41.15 -5.68 -2.58
CA LYS A 161 42.01 -5.89 -1.41
C LYS A 161 42.35 -7.36 -1.21
N THR A 162 41.47 -8.27 -1.54
CA THR A 162 41.64 -9.71 -1.38
C THR A 162 42.05 -10.38 -2.69
N VAL A 163 41.45 -10.03 -3.81
CA VAL A 163 41.72 -10.58 -5.14
C VAL A 163 43.05 -10.14 -5.71
N GLY A 164 43.45 -8.89 -5.44
CA GLY A 164 44.72 -8.32 -5.93
C GLY A 164 45.96 -9.14 -5.52
N PRO A 165 46.16 -9.43 -4.21
CA PRO A 165 47.24 -10.27 -3.74
C PRO A 165 47.19 -11.71 -4.26
N LYS A 166 45.98 -12.30 -4.43
CA LYS A 166 45.77 -13.69 -4.88
C LYS A 166 46.06 -13.87 -6.37
N TYR A 167 45.58 -12.94 -7.23
CA TYR A 167 45.54 -13.14 -8.69
C TYR A 167 46.21 -12.06 -9.53
N GLY A 168 46.74 -10.99 -8.93
CA GLY A 168 47.59 -9.97 -9.55
C GLY A 168 47.22 -9.59 -10.98
N LYS A 169 47.97 -10.13 -11.97
CA LYS A 169 47.76 -9.83 -13.40
C LYS A 169 46.42 -10.27 -13.98
N LEU A 170 45.74 -11.23 -13.36
CA LEU A 170 44.45 -11.76 -13.81
C LEU A 170 43.24 -10.92 -13.37
N VAL A 171 43.43 -9.92 -12.50
CA VAL A 171 42.35 -9.08 -11.97
C VAL A 171 41.52 -8.44 -13.09
N GLY A 172 42.15 -8.04 -14.21
CA GLY A 172 41.45 -7.50 -15.38
C GLY A 172 40.51 -8.51 -16.02
N GLY A 173 40.98 -9.74 -16.24
CA GLY A 173 40.16 -10.83 -16.78
C GLY A 173 39.04 -11.25 -15.80
N ILE A 174 39.33 -11.32 -14.50
CA ILE A 174 38.33 -11.59 -13.47
C ILE A 174 37.21 -10.53 -13.49
N ARG A 175 37.54 -9.24 -13.58
CA ARG A 175 36.56 -8.17 -13.69
C ARG A 175 35.67 -8.31 -14.92
N ASN A 176 36.27 -8.64 -16.07
CA ASN A 176 35.51 -8.83 -17.32
C ASN A 176 34.57 -10.04 -17.23
N TYR A 177 35.04 -11.14 -16.66
CA TYR A 177 34.21 -12.31 -16.43
C TYR A 177 33.03 -12.00 -15.53
N LEU A 178 33.28 -11.38 -14.35
CA LEU A 178 32.23 -11.01 -13.39
C LEU A 178 31.22 -10.00 -13.93
N ALA A 179 31.61 -9.17 -14.90
CA ALA A 179 30.71 -8.26 -15.58
C ALA A 179 29.84 -8.92 -16.66
N ALA A 180 30.23 -10.08 -17.15
CA ALA A 180 29.56 -10.80 -18.24
C ALA A 180 28.78 -12.04 -17.79
N VAL A 181 29.08 -12.57 -16.60
CA VAL A 181 28.42 -13.77 -16.06
C VAL A 181 26.97 -13.47 -15.70
N ASP A 182 26.08 -14.47 -15.86
CA ASP A 182 24.74 -14.40 -15.30
C ASP A 182 24.82 -14.31 -13.76
N GLY A 183 24.33 -13.19 -13.24
CA GLY A 183 24.45 -12.90 -11.81
C GLY A 183 23.67 -13.87 -10.93
N ASN A 184 22.54 -14.40 -11.42
CA ASN A 184 21.72 -15.36 -10.66
C ASN A 184 22.38 -16.74 -10.62
N GLU A 185 22.94 -17.19 -11.77
CA GLU A 185 23.72 -18.46 -11.81
C GLU A 185 24.97 -18.37 -10.91
N ALA A 186 25.69 -17.25 -10.99
CA ALA A 186 26.87 -17.03 -10.15
C ALA A 186 26.51 -17.01 -8.65
N LYS A 187 25.40 -16.40 -8.26
CA LYS A 187 24.91 -16.39 -6.87
C LYS A 187 24.51 -17.80 -6.42
N ALA A 188 23.78 -18.55 -7.24
CA ALA A 188 23.39 -19.92 -6.92
C ALA A 188 24.62 -20.84 -6.75
N GLN A 189 25.64 -20.65 -7.58
CA GLN A 189 26.91 -21.39 -7.41
C GLN A 189 27.62 -21.03 -6.11
N LEU A 190 27.70 -19.75 -5.78
CA LEU A 190 28.32 -19.27 -4.54
C LEU A 190 27.59 -19.79 -3.30
N ASP A 191 26.26 -19.76 -3.30
CA ASP A 191 25.44 -20.24 -2.18
C ASP A 191 25.52 -21.77 -2.00
N SER A 192 25.63 -22.52 -3.10
CA SER A 192 25.69 -23.99 -3.04
C SER A 192 27.08 -24.54 -2.75
N LYS A 193 28.15 -23.89 -3.25
CA LYS A 193 29.54 -24.40 -3.17
C LYS A 193 30.43 -23.57 -2.23
N GLY A 194 29.97 -22.39 -1.79
CA GLY A 194 30.76 -21.44 -1.01
C GLY A 194 31.79 -20.66 -1.82
N VAL A 195 32.01 -21.02 -3.09
CA VAL A 195 32.99 -20.41 -3.98
C VAL A 195 32.44 -20.32 -5.41
N LEU A 196 32.79 -19.24 -6.11
CA LEU A 196 32.58 -19.07 -7.54
C LEU A 196 33.84 -19.53 -8.28
N THR A 197 33.68 -20.53 -9.17
CA THR A 197 34.82 -21.13 -9.91
C THR A 197 34.65 -20.85 -11.41
N PHE A 198 35.70 -20.36 -12.03
CA PHE A 198 35.77 -20.09 -13.47
C PHE A 198 37.23 -20.07 -13.95
N GLU A 199 37.44 -19.85 -15.24
CA GLU A 199 38.78 -19.85 -15.84
C GLU A 199 39.04 -18.48 -16.51
N VAL A 200 40.24 -17.95 -16.29
CA VAL A 200 40.72 -16.71 -16.93
C VAL A 200 42.08 -16.98 -17.53
N ASP A 201 42.22 -16.78 -18.83
CA ASP A 201 43.47 -17.02 -19.60
C ASP A 201 44.10 -18.39 -19.34
N GLY A 202 43.26 -19.46 -19.24
CA GLY A 202 43.71 -20.82 -18.99
C GLY A 202 44.10 -21.08 -17.53
N THR A 203 43.88 -20.16 -16.61
CA THR A 203 44.16 -20.31 -15.18
C THR A 203 42.85 -20.44 -14.41
N PRO A 204 42.67 -21.49 -13.59
CA PRO A 204 41.49 -21.61 -12.74
C PRO A 204 41.49 -20.54 -11.65
N VAL A 205 40.35 -19.94 -11.43
CA VAL A 205 40.09 -18.88 -10.44
C VAL A 205 38.98 -19.37 -9.52
N GLU A 206 39.20 -19.25 -8.23
CA GLU A 206 38.22 -19.53 -7.17
C GLU A 206 38.05 -18.27 -6.30
N LEU A 207 36.81 -17.73 -6.24
CA LEU A 207 36.49 -16.56 -5.42
C LEU A 207 35.49 -16.96 -4.35
N ALA A 208 35.80 -16.71 -3.10
CA ALA A 208 34.85 -16.80 -2.00
C ALA A 208 34.03 -15.52 -1.88
N GLU A 209 32.99 -15.51 -1.04
CA GLU A 209 32.14 -14.36 -0.84
C GLU A 209 32.94 -13.12 -0.39
N GLU A 210 33.96 -13.28 0.43
CA GLU A 210 34.87 -12.20 0.87
C GLU A 210 35.69 -11.56 -0.25
N ASP A 211 35.86 -12.27 -1.37
CA ASP A 211 36.59 -11.81 -2.57
C ASP A 211 35.69 -11.02 -3.54
N LEU A 212 34.39 -10.93 -3.23
CA LEU A 212 33.37 -10.37 -4.10
C LEU A 212 32.64 -9.20 -3.44
N LEU A 213 32.40 -8.16 -4.20
CA LEU A 213 31.40 -7.14 -3.92
C LEU A 213 30.15 -7.52 -4.68
N ILE A 214 29.11 -7.96 -3.95
CA ILE A 214 27.87 -8.42 -4.52
C ILE A 214 26.84 -7.29 -4.40
N GLU A 215 26.39 -6.76 -5.54
CA GLU A 215 25.35 -5.75 -5.62
C GLU A 215 24.08 -6.39 -6.18
N MET A 216 22.99 -6.36 -5.43
CA MET A 216 21.67 -6.73 -5.96
C MET A 216 21.19 -5.63 -6.88
N VAL A 217 20.93 -5.96 -8.14
CA VAL A 217 20.38 -5.05 -9.15
C VAL A 217 18.94 -5.47 -9.43
N LYS A 218 18.04 -4.48 -9.38
CA LYS A 218 16.63 -4.67 -9.70
C LYS A 218 16.49 -4.89 -11.21
N GLN A 219 15.73 -5.90 -11.62
CA GLN A 219 15.39 -6.10 -13.02
C GLN A 219 14.52 -4.94 -13.49
N GLU A 220 14.73 -4.48 -14.72
CA GLU A 220 13.92 -3.43 -15.31
C GLU A 220 12.43 -3.84 -15.33
N GLY A 221 11.55 -2.94 -14.91
CA GLY A 221 10.12 -3.24 -14.79
C GLY A 221 9.70 -3.85 -13.45
N PHE A 222 10.65 -4.07 -12.51
CA PHE A 222 10.33 -4.58 -11.17
C PHE A 222 11.01 -3.76 -10.08
N VAL A 223 10.33 -3.62 -8.96
CA VAL A 223 10.89 -3.01 -7.75
C VAL A 223 10.72 -3.96 -6.58
N THR A 224 11.81 -4.20 -5.88
CA THR A 224 11.89 -5.19 -4.80
C THR A 224 12.32 -4.52 -3.50
N GLU A 225 11.65 -4.85 -2.41
CA GLU A 225 12.05 -4.53 -1.05
C GLU A 225 11.95 -5.78 -0.17
N ALA A 226 12.87 -5.92 0.77
CA ALA A 226 12.92 -7.08 1.64
C ALA A 226 13.25 -6.68 3.09
N ASP A 227 12.64 -7.35 4.04
CA ASP A 227 12.94 -7.24 5.47
C ASP A 227 12.61 -8.54 6.20
N ASN A 228 13.55 -9.01 7.06
CA ASN A 228 13.37 -10.13 7.99
C ASN A 228 12.63 -11.35 7.37
N GLY A 229 13.12 -11.87 6.24
CA GLY A 229 12.60 -13.07 5.60
C GLY A 229 11.38 -12.86 4.69
N VAL A 230 10.82 -11.64 4.63
CA VAL A 230 9.77 -11.28 3.68
C VAL A 230 10.34 -10.45 2.56
N THR A 231 10.03 -10.81 1.32
CA THR A 231 10.40 -10.05 0.12
C THR A 231 9.14 -9.72 -0.66
N VAL A 232 9.00 -8.46 -1.05
CA VAL A 232 7.91 -7.96 -1.89
C VAL A 232 8.48 -7.44 -3.20
N VAL A 233 7.90 -7.89 -4.29
CA VAL A 233 8.23 -7.44 -5.65
C VAL A 233 6.99 -6.84 -6.29
N LEU A 234 7.07 -5.62 -6.79
CA LEU A 234 6.02 -5.00 -7.58
C LEU A 234 6.40 -5.00 -9.05
N ASP A 235 5.48 -5.46 -9.89
CA ASP A 235 5.57 -5.27 -11.34
C ASP A 235 5.17 -3.81 -11.67
N THR A 236 6.13 -3.05 -12.18
CA THR A 236 5.95 -1.64 -12.51
C THR A 236 5.63 -1.40 -13.99
N ASN A 237 5.46 -2.48 -14.76
CA ASN A 237 4.98 -2.42 -16.14
C ASN A 237 3.48 -2.14 -16.14
N LEU A 238 3.10 -0.89 -16.38
CA LEU A 238 1.71 -0.46 -16.36
C LEU A 238 1.10 -0.58 -17.76
N SER A 239 0.02 -1.36 -17.90
CA SER A 239 -0.77 -1.39 -19.11
C SER A 239 -1.51 -0.07 -19.34
N GLU A 240 -1.96 0.18 -20.58
CA GLU A 240 -2.78 1.37 -20.89
C GLU A 240 -4.06 1.42 -20.06
N GLU A 241 -4.68 0.28 -19.78
CA GLU A 241 -5.88 0.16 -18.95
C GLU A 241 -5.61 0.57 -17.49
N LEU A 242 -4.46 0.15 -16.92
CA LEU A 242 -4.07 0.53 -15.56
C LEU A 242 -3.71 2.01 -15.47
N LEU A 243 -3.09 2.57 -16.51
CA LEU A 243 -2.81 4.01 -16.59
C LEU A 243 -4.10 4.82 -16.68
N GLU A 244 -5.07 4.36 -17.47
CA GLU A 244 -6.39 4.98 -17.57
C GLU A 244 -7.15 4.92 -16.24
N GLU A 245 -7.20 3.76 -15.60
CA GLU A 245 -7.82 3.62 -14.27
C GLU A 245 -7.16 4.55 -13.24
N GLY A 246 -5.83 4.64 -13.26
CA GLY A 246 -5.09 5.57 -12.41
C GLY A 246 -5.43 7.03 -12.67
N PHE A 247 -5.60 7.40 -13.93
CA PHE A 247 -6.03 8.74 -14.32
C PHE A 247 -7.44 9.05 -13.81
N VAL A 248 -8.40 8.14 -13.99
CA VAL A 248 -9.79 8.29 -13.50
C VAL A 248 -9.81 8.47 -11.99
N ARG A 249 -9.08 7.66 -11.24
CA ARG A 249 -8.99 7.78 -9.77
C ARG A 249 -8.39 9.11 -9.32
N GLU A 250 -7.42 9.65 -10.06
CA GLU A 250 -6.90 10.99 -9.79
C GLU A 250 -7.95 12.07 -10.08
N VAL A 251 -8.71 11.97 -11.18
CA VAL A 251 -9.83 12.89 -11.49
C VAL A 251 -10.84 12.90 -10.35
N VAL A 252 -11.33 11.72 -9.94
CA VAL A 252 -12.28 11.60 -8.80
C VAL A 252 -11.70 12.26 -7.54
N SER A 253 -10.43 12.00 -7.22
CA SER A 253 -9.79 12.62 -6.05
C SER A 253 -9.72 14.15 -6.15
N LYS A 254 -9.47 14.71 -7.34
CA LYS A 254 -9.43 16.15 -7.54
C LYS A 254 -10.84 16.76 -7.36
N ILE A 255 -11.86 16.12 -7.91
CA ILE A 255 -13.25 16.55 -7.72
C ILE A 255 -13.64 16.52 -6.24
N GLN A 256 -13.32 15.46 -5.50
CA GLN A 256 -13.59 15.38 -4.07
C GLN A 256 -12.85 16.47 -3.26
N SER A 257 -11.62 16.81 -3.67
CA SER A 257 -10.89 17.93 -3.06
C SER A 257 -11.57 19.26 -3.35
N MET A 258 -12.04 19.47 -4.59
CA MET A 258 -12.75 20.68 -4.99
C MET A 258 -14.09 20.83 -4.27
N ARG A 259 -14.86 19.75 -4.08
CA ARG A 259 -16.09 19.72 -3.27
C ARG A 259 -15.84 20.23 -1.86
N LYS A 260 -14.78 19.72 -1.23
CA LYS A 260 -14.37 20.15 0.13
C LYS A 260 -13.96 21.63 0.15
N GLU A 261 -13.14 22.08 -0.82
CA GLU A 261 -12.69 23.47 -0.92
C GLU A 261 -13.86 24.43 -1.18
N ALA A 262 -14.86 23.99 -1.94
CA ALA A 262 -16.09 24.77 -2.21
C ALA A 262 -17.08 24.74 -1.03
N GLY A 263 -16.81 23.99 0.03
CA GLY A 263 -17.68 23.91 1.20
C GLY A 263 -18.93 23.04 1.02
N PHE A 264 -18.90 22.11 0.04
CA PHE A 264 -20.03 21.19 -0.18
C PHE A 264 -20.07 20.10 0.90
N GLU A 265 -21.28 19.69 1.26
CA GLU A 265 -21.49 18.57 2.16
C GLU A 265 -21.21 17.24 1.44
N VAL A 266 -20.95 16.19 2.22
CA VAL A 266 -20.59 14.86 1.69
C VAL A 266 -21.72 14.29 0.82
N THR A 267 -22.96 14.57 1.17
CA THR A 267 -24.18 14.08 0.51
C THR A 267 -24.69 14.98 -0.62
N ASP A 268 -24.05 16.14 -0.85
CA ASP A 268 -24.48 17.05 -1.90
C ASP A 268 -24.28 16.42 -3.28
N HIS A 269 -25.25 16.64 -4.15
CA HIS A 269 -25.15 16.29 -5.56
C HIS A 269 -24.59 17.47 -6.36
N ILE A 270 -23.83 17.19 -7.42
CA ILE A 270 -23.16 18.20 -8.23
C ILE A 270 -23.45 18.05 -9.72
N THR A 271 -23.31 19.16 -10.45
CA THR A 271 -22.99 19.11 -11.88
C THR A 271 -21.46 19.16 -11.99
N PHE A 272 -20.89 18.15 -12.62
CA PHE A 272 -19.46 18.08 -12.91
C PHE A 272 -19.20 18.53 -14.34
N SER A 273 -18.21 19.40 -14.53
CA SER A 273 -17.80 19.86 -15.85
C SER A 273 -16.29 19.77 -16.04
N TYR A 274 -15.85 19.51 -17.27
CA TYR A 274 -14.43 19.35 -17.54
C TYR A 274 -14.04 19.87 -18.93
N LYS A 275 -12.79 20.34 -19.03
CA LYS A 275 -12.12 20.72 -20.26
C LYS A 275 -10.64 20.33 -20.16
N GLY A 276 -10.07 19.71 -21.17
CA GLY A 276 -8.67 19.27 -21.14
C GLY A 276 -8.14 18.97 -22.54
N SER A 277 -6.98 18.29 -22.61
CA SER A 277 -6.46 17.72 -23.83
C SER A 277 -7.42 16.68 -24.42
N ASP A 278 -7.33 16.42 -25.73
CA ASP A 278 -8.17 15.42 -26.40
C ASP A 278 -8.10 14.06 -25.70
N LYS A 279 -6.90 13.65 -25.27
CA LYS A 279 -6.69 12.41 -24.53
C LYS A 279 -7.40 12.41 -23.16
N ALA A 280 -7.29 13.50 -22.40
CA ALA A 280 -7.94 13.60 -21.10
C ALA A 280 -9.47 13.63 -21.24
N ALA A 281 -9.99 14.36 -22.24
CA ALA A 281 -11.43 14.43 -22.50
C ALA A 281 -11.99 13.08 -22.95
N ASP A 282 -11.26 12.33 -23.77
CA ASP A 282 -11.65 10.99 -24.21
C ASP A 282 -11.70 10.00 -23.04
N ILE A 283 -10.68 9.99 -22.16
CA ILE A 283 -10.66 9.14 -20.97
C ILE A 283 -11.81 9.48 -20.02
N ILE A 284 -12.03 10.75 -19.71
CA ILE A 284 -13.13 11.17 -18.83
C ILE A 284 -14.48 10.79 -19.44
N GLY A 285 -14.66 11.02 -20.74
CA GLY A 285 -15.91 10.70 -21.43
C GLY A 285 -16.23 9.20 -21.44
N ARG A 286 -15.24 8.33 -21.65
CA ARG A 286 -15.44 6.86 -21.59
C ARG A 286 -15.77 6.37 -20.18
N ASN A 287 -15.31 7.05 -19.15
CA ASN A 287 -15.48 6.69 -17.75
C ASN A 287 -16.51 7.59 -17.01
N GLU A 288 -17.32 8.34 -17.76
CA GLU A 288 -18.25 9.33 -17.22
C GLU A 288 -19.18 8.76 -16.14
N ALA A 289 -19.79 7.61 -16.39
CA ALA A 289 -20.74 7.00 -15.46
C ALA A 289 -20.07 6.57 -14.13
N ALA A 290 -18.83 6.05 -14.19
CA ALA A 290 -18.08 5.67 -13.01
C ALA A 290 -17.68 6.90 -12.20
N ILE A 291 -17.15 7.93 -12.87
CA ILE A 291 -16.76 9.19 -12.22
C ILE A 291 -17.99 9.84 -11.57
N ALA A 292 -19.12 9.93 -12.30
CA ALA A 292 -20.35 10.52 -11.78
C ALA A 292 -20.84 9.81 -10.51
N GLY A 293 -20.81 8.48 -10.50
CA GLY A 293 -21.19 7.67 -9.33
C GLY A 293 -20.30 7.96 -8.11
N ASP A 294 -18.99 8.02 -8.31
CA ASP A 294 -18.02 8.22 -7.23
C ASP A 294 -18.06 9.63 -6.63
N VAL A 295 -18.50 10.63 -7.41
CA VAL A 295 -18.50 12.03 -6.96
C VAL A 295 -19.91 12.58 -6.71
N LEU A 296 -20.96 11.76 -6.80
CA LEU A 296 -22.37 12.15 -6.72
C LEU A 296 -22.71 13.25 -7.72
N ALA A 297 -22.30 13.08 -8.99
CA ALA A 297 -22.68 13.99 -10.06
C ALA A 297 -23.97 13.50 -10.75
N ASP A 298 -24.99 14.37 -10.79
CA ASP A 298 -26.23 14.09 -11.53
C ASP A 298 -26.10 14.45 -13.01
N GLU A 299 -25.15 15.31 -13.32
CA GLU A 299 -24.87 15.74 -14.69
C GLU A 299 -23.38 15.92 -14.92
N VAL A 300 -22.90 15.49 -16.09
CA VAL A 300 -21.51 15.68 -16.53
C VAL A 300 -21.50 16.47 -17.84
N LYS A 301 -20.69 17.52 -17.93
CA LYS A 301 -20.58 18.41 -19.09
C LYS A 301 -19.17 18.50 -19.60
N ALA A 302 -18.98 18.20 -20.88
CA ALA A 302 -17.69 18.39 -21.54
C ALA A 302 -17.62 19.78 -22.20
N GLY A 303 -16.45 20.42 -22.12
CA GLY A 303 -16.13 21.66 -22.84
C GLY A 303 -16.28 22.94 -22.04
N GLU A 304 -17.47 23.30 -21.58
CA GLU A 304 -17.70 24.50 -20.79
C GLU A 304 -17.62 24.15 -19.29
N VAL A 305 -16.74 24.84 -18.56
CA VAL A 305 -16.55 24.62 -17.13
C VAL A 305 -17.37 25.64 -16.35
N ALA A 306 -18.05 25.21 -15.28
CA ALA A 306 -18.92 26.06 -14.48
C ALA A 306 -18.80 25.75 -12.97
N GLY A 307 -19.10 26.74 -12.15
CA GLY A 307 -19.11 26.65 -10.70
C GLY A 307 -17.73 26.91 -10.09
N TYR A 308 -17.32 26.10 -9.11
CA TYR A 308 -15.98 26.14 -8.55
C TYR A 308 -15.00 25.48 -9.51
N GLU A 309 -14.18 26.28 -10.16
CA GLU A 309 -13.25 25.84 -11.22
C GLU A 309 -11.81 25.76 -10.73
N LYS A 310 -11.08 24.73 -11.20
CA LYS A 310 -9.65 24.61 -10.93
C LYS A 310 -8.93 23.84 -12.03
N GLU A 311 -7.74 24.34 -12.42
CA GLU A 311 -6.85 23.67 -13.35
C GLU A 311 -5.93 22.69 -12.57
N TRP A 312 -5.78 21.50 -13.12
CA TRP A 312 -4.95 20.43 -12.58
C TRP A 312 -4.01 19.87 -13.65
N ASN A 313 -2.85 19.41 -13.20
CA ASN A 313 -2.01 18.51 -14.00
C ASN A 313 -2.22 17.10 -13.47
N ILE A 314 -2.85 16.25 -14.27
CA ILE A 314 -3.14 14.85 -13.93
C ILE A 314 -2.32 13.97 -14.84
N ASN A 315 -1.29 13.32 -14.29
CA ASN A 315 -0.37 12.43 -15.03
C ASN A 315 0.20 13.06 -16.33
N GLY A 316 0.53 14.34 -16.27
CA GLY A 316 1.08 15.10 -17.40
C GLY A 316 0.03 15.81 -18.27
N GLU A 317 -1.24 15.45 -18.16
CA GLU A 317 -2.33 16.10 -18.89
C GLU A 317 -2.91 17.30 -18.11
N LYS A 318 -3.09 18.42 -18.80
CA LYS A 318 -3.76 19.58 -18.22
C LYS A 318 -5.27 19.42 -18.34
N VAL A 319 -5.96 19.53 -17.23
CA VAL A 319 -7.42 19.40 -17.14
C VAL A 319 -7.98 20.48 -16.24
N THR A 320 -8.95 21.24 -16.73
CA THR A 320 -9.77 22.15 -15.93
C THR A 320 -11.03 21.42 -15.53
N LEU A 321 -11.29 21.34 -14.24
CA LEU A 321 -12.46 20.70 -13.66
C LEU A 321 -13.33 21.76 -13.00
N GLY A 322 -14.66 21.61 -13.07
CA GLY A 322 -15.63 22.47 -12.42
C GLY A 322 -16.66 21.67 -11.64
N CYS A 323 -17.00 22.16 -10.47
CA CYS A 323 -18.04 21.60 -9.61
C CYS A 323 -19.07 22.66 -9.29
N LEU A 324 -20.31 22.43 -9.69
CA LEU A 324 -21.45 23.27 -9.37
C LEU A 324 -22.44 22.47 -8.52
N LEU A 325 -22.88 23.04 -7.39
CA LEU A 325 -23.90 22.39 -6.56
C LEU A 325 -25.17 22.20 -7.38
N TYR A 326 -25.65 20.98 -7.46
CA TYR A 326 -26.90 20.67 -8.17
C TYR A 326 -28.07 21.16 -7.33
N THR A 327 -28.69 22.27 -7.76
CA THR A 327 -29.99 22.71 -7.25
C THR A 327 -31.02 22.17 -8.19
N SER A 328 -31.81 21.17 -7.77
CA SER A 328 -32.98 20.73 -8.55
C SER A 328 -33.79 21.95 -8.97
N PRO A 329 -34.15 22.09 -10.26
CA PRO A 329 -35.08 23.14 -10.63
C PRO A 329 -36.34 22.96 -9.79
N SER A 330 -36.70 24.00 -9.04
CA SER A 330 -37.91 24.02 -8.23
C SER A 330 -39.11 23.70 -9.14
N PRO A 331 -40.03 22.79 -8.74
CA PRO A 331 -41.18 22.40 -9.56
C PRO A 331 -42.08 23.56 -9.88
#